data_01933bd5b98f4284a028d8f0d515bc9d
#
_entry.id   01933bd5b98f4284a028d8f0d515bc9d
#
_cell.length_a   1.000
_cell.length_b   1.000
_cell.length_c   1.000
_cell.angle_alpha   90.00
_cell.angle_beta   90.00
_cell.angle_gamma   90.00
#
_symmetry.space_group_name_H-M   'P 1'
#
loop_
_entity.id
_entity.type
_entity.pdbx_description
1 polymer ?
#
loop_
_entity_poly.entity_id
_entity_poly.type
_entity_poly.pdbx_seq_one_letter_code
_entity_poly.pdbx_strand_id
1 'polypeptide(L)'
;MQSWNPWHGCHKISEGCQNCYVYRTDSRYGKDSGKVEKTSNFDMPLNRDRSGEWKLQNDGFAVATCLTSDFFIDEADQWRSDIWQIIKRRRDLDFFIITKRIHRFYERLPEDWGNGYDNVIIGCTCECQRTADFRLPIFLEAPIKHKVIICAPLIEEIDLSGYLDERIEQVSAGGESGENARICKYDWILSIRKQCADNNVDFNFHQTGAKLMKDGIIYRIPRKYQHLQARKAGINTVSYTHLRAHETRHDL
;
A
#
# COMPACT_ATOMS: atom_id res chain seq x y z
N MET A 1 -2.49 13.22 -3.39
CA MET A 1 -2.95 12.19 -2.42
C MET A 1 -2.63 12.66 -1.02
N GLN A 2 -3.61 12.72 -0.16
CA GLN A 2 -3.45 13.02 1.25
C GLN A 2 -2.98 11.76 2.00
N SER A 3 -2.28 11.93 3.11
CA SER A 3 -1.85 10.81 3.95
C SER A 3 -2.17 11.06 5.42
N TRP A 4 -2.50 9.97 6.12
CA TRP A 4 -2.75 9.96 7.54
C TRP A 4 -1.94 8.86 8.21
N ASN A 5 -1.03 9.26 9.10
CA ASN A 5 -0.20 8.36 9.86
C ASN A 5 -0.54 8.51 11.35
N PRO A 6 -1.50 7.75 11.88
CA PRO A 6 -1.91 7.85 13.29
C PRO A 6 -0.80 7.41 14.24
N TRP A 7 0.07 6.53 13.81
CA TRP A 7 1.29 6.14 14.50
C TRP A 7 2.47 6.04 13.54
N HIS A 8 3.65 6.00 14.09
CA HIS A 8 4.91 5.89 13.40
C HIS A 8 5.74 4.75 14.03
N GLY A 9 6.65 4.16 13.26
CA GLY A 9 7.48 3.03 13.67
C GLY A 9 6.90 1.68 13.25
N CYS A 10 7.78 0.73 12.95
CA CYS A 10 7.39 -0.58 12.43
C CYS A 10 8.51 -1.61 12.64
N HIS A 11 8.16 -2.88 12.75
CA HIS A 11 9.11 -3.98 12.76
C HIS A 11 9.15 -4.68 11.40
N LYS A 12 10.35 -5.04 10.95
CA LYS A 12 10.55 -5.79 9.71
C LYS A 12 10.07 -7.24 9.88
N ILE A 13 9.25 -7.73 8.95
CA ILE A 13 8.68 -9.09 9.01
C ILE A 13 8.94 -9.94 7.76
N SER A 14 9.47 -9.36 6.70
CA SER A 14 9.75 -10.07 5.45
C SER A 14 10.90 -9.42 4.68
N GLU A 15 11.33 -10.08 3.62
CA GLU A 15 12.41 -9.59 2.75
C GLU A 15 12.07 -8.22 2.13
N GLY A 16 10.79 -7.94 1.85
CA GLY A 16 10.35 -6.63 1.37
C GLY A 16 10.57 -5.48 2.34
N CYS A 17 10.83 -5.78 3.62
CA CYS A 17 11.16 -4.77 4.62
C CYS A 17 12.66 -4.46 4.72
N GLN A 18 13.53 -5.20 4.01
CA GLN A 18 14.99 -5.06 4.14
C GLN A 18 15.47 -3.62 3.92
N ASN A 19 15.06 -2.98 2.82
CA ASN A 19 15.45 -1.64 2.42
C ASN A 19 14.30 -0.62 2.60
N CYS A 20 13.47 -0.81 3.63
CA CYS A 20 12.30 0.04 3.88
C CYS A 20 12.69 1.52 3.95
N TYR A 21 11.92 2.35 3.24
CA TYR A 21 12.18 3.79 3.19
C TYR A 21 11.95 4.49 4.54
N VAL A 22 11.10 3.96 5.41
CA VAL A 22 10.86 4.51 6.75
C VAL A 22 12.15 4.43 7.55
N TYR A 23 12.76 3.25 7.65
CA TYR A 23 14.05 3.06 8.34
C TYR A 23 15.15 3.95 7.77
N ARG A 24 15.23 4.07 6.44
CA ARG A 24 16.21 4.92 5.77
C ARG A 24 15.99 6.41 6.05
N THR A 25 14.72 6.83 6.15
CA THR A 25 14.38 8.22 6.46
C THR A 25 14.67 8.53 7.91
N ASP A 26 14.22 7.67 8.83
CA ASP A 26 14.42 7.87 10.27
C ASP A 26 15.89 7.91 10.67
N SER A 27 16.71 7.02 10.08
CA SER A 27 18.15 7.01 10.36
C SER A 27 18.85 8.34 10.03
N ARG A 28 18.35 9.10 9.04
CA ARG A 28 18.88 10.44 8.69
C ARG A 28 18.60 11.48 9.78
N TYR A 29 17.56 11.24 10.59
CA TYR A 29 17.14 12.14 11.67
C TYR A 29 17.42 11.56 13.05
N GLY A 30 18.18 10.47 13.14
CA GLY A 30 18.54 9.81 14.41
C GLY A 30 17.32 9.22 15.14
N LYS A 31 16.25 8.89 14.42
CA LYS A 31 15.03 8.29 14.98
C LYS A 31 15.13 6.76 14.95
N ASP A 32 14.58 6.13 15.99
CA ASP A 32 14.40 4.68 16.05
C ASP A 32 13.09 4.27 15.37
N SER A 33 13.20 3.71 14.17
CA SER A 33 12.04 3.20 13.42
C SER A 33 11.37 1.98 14.08
N GLY A 34 12.05 1.29 15.02
CA GLY A 34 11.49 0.18 15.77
C GLY A 34 10.56 0.62 16.90
N LYS A 35 10.60 1.88 17.30
CA LYS A 35 9.73 2.42 18.34
C LYS A 35 8.38 2.84 17.75
N VAL A 36 7.33 2.10 18.10
CA VAL A 36 5.97 2.39 17.64
C VAL A 36 5.28 3.36 18.60
N GLU A 37 4.94 4.55 18.12
CA GLU A 37 4.35 5.62 18.93
C GLU A 37 3.21 6.33 18.20
N LYS A 38 2.20 6.81 18.95
CA LYS A 38 1.19 7.74 18.40
C LYS A 38 1.87 8.99 17.84
N THR A 39 1.38 9.48 16.72
CA THR A 39 1.81 10.77 16.18
C THR A 39 0.91 11.89 16.67
N SER A 40 1.37 13.14 16.53
CA SER A 40 0.53 14.33 16.74
C SER A 40 -0.64 14.44 15.76
N ASN A 41 -0.64 13.62 14.71
CA ASN A 41 -1.69 13.56 13.68
C ASN A 41 -2.70 12.44 13.93
N PHE A 42 -2.72 11.84 15.15
CA PHE A 42 -3.61 10.72 15.47
C PHE A 42 -5.07 11.02 15.12
N ASP A 43 -5.55 12.19 15.53
CA ASP A 43 -6.94 12.63 15.32
C ASP A 43 -7.10 13.54 14.07
N MET A 44 -6.12 13.60 13.18
CA MET A 44 -6.10 14.55 12.06
C MET A 44 -7.38 14.52 11.20
N PRO A 45 -8.00 13.35 10.91
CA PRO A 45 -9.25 13.32 10.14
C PRO A 45 -10.42 14.05 10.81
N LEU A 46 -10.41 14.19 12.15
CA LEU A 46 -11.43 14.88 12.93
C LEU A 46 -11.07 16.34 13.23
N ASN A 47 -9.89 16.78 12.81
CA ASN A 47 -9.42 18.13 13.08
C ASN A 47 -9.86 19.09 11.98
N ARG A 48 -10.16 20.33 12.40
CA ARG A 48 -10.44 21.45 11.50
C ARG A 48 -9.26 22.41 11.49
N ASP A 49 -9.11 23.13 10.41
CA ASP A 49 -8.17 24.24 10.29
C ASP A 49 -8.74 25.53 10.90
N ARG A 50 -8.02 26.65 10.74
CA ARG A 50 -8.44 27.96 11.28
C ARG A 50 -9.67 28.55 10.58
N SER A 51 -9.98 28.10 9.36
CA SER A 51 -11.17 28.50 8.61
C SER A 51 -12.41 27.67 8.96
N GLY A 52 -12.24 26.63 9.79
CA GLY A 52 -13.30 25.69 10.17
C GLY A 52 -13.48 24.53 9.22
N GLU A 53 -12.64 24.40 8.18
CA GLU A 53 -12.67 23.30 7.23
C GLU A 53 -11.92 22.08 7.78
N TRP A 54 -12.33 20.89 7.35
CA TRP A 54 -11.62 19.66 7.71
C TRP A 54 -10.18 19.67 7.17
N LYS A 55 -9.21 19.28 7.98
CA LYS A 55 -7.80 19.16 7.56
C LYS A 55 -7.59 18.09 6.48
N LEU A 56 -8.39 17.03 6.49
CA LEU A 56 -8.49 16.08 5.40
C LEU A 56 -9.82 16.28 4.68
N GLN A 57 -9.77 16.50 3.39
CA GLN A 57 -10.93 16.73 2.53
C GLN A 57 -10.98 15.66 1.43
N ASN A 58 -12.17 15.36 0.95
CA ASN A 58 -12.31 14.49 -0.21
C ASN A 58 -11.83 15.24 -1.46
N ASP A 59 -10.67 14.84 -1.96
CA ASP A 59 -10.07 15.36 -3.20
C ASP A 59 -10.23 14.39 -4.39
N GLY A 60 -11.11 13.38 -4.23
CA GLY A 60 -11.33 12.31 -5.21
C GLY A 60 -10.29 11.19 -5.15
N PHE A 61 -9.42 11.21 -4.13
CA PHE A 61 -8.43 10.17 -3.89
C PHE A 61 -8.53 9.63 -2.47
N ALA A 62 -8.28 8.33 -2.32
CA ALA A 62 -8.24 7.73 -0.99
C ALA A 62 -7.07 8.29 -0.17
N VAL A 63 -7.30 8.45 1.13
CA VAL A 63 -6.29 8.86 2.10
C VAL A 63 -5.35 7.69 2.38
N ALA A 64 -4.08 7.82 2.00
CA ALA A 64 -3.09 6.81 2.28
C ALA A 64 -2.85 6.72 3.80
N THR A 65 -3.21 5.59 4.40
CA THR A 65 -3.27 5.44 5.84
C THR A 65 -2.11 4.57 6.35
N CYS A 66 -1.41 5.07 7.37
CA CYS A 66 -0.34 4.34 8.06
C CYS A 66 0.88 4.00 7.19
N LEU A 67 1.31 4.92 6.30
CA LEU A 67 2.47 4.72 5.43
C LEU A 67 3.81 4.63 6.16
N THR A 68 3.91 5.17 7.39
CA THR A 68 5.13 5.16 8.21
C THR A 68 5.16 4.05 9.24
N SER A 69 4.22 3.11 9.15
CA SER A 69 4.09 1.93 9.98
C SER A 69 3.38 0.80 9.22
N ASP A 70 2.84 -0.17 9.94
CA ASP A 70 1.84 -1.12 9.44
C ASP A 70 0.57 -0.98 10.30
N PHE A 71 -0.60 -0.94 9.66
CA PHE A 71 -1.86 -0.71 10.36
C PHE A 71 -2.18 -1.83 11.37
N PHE A 72 -1.77 -3.06 11.10
CA PHE A 72 -2.01 -4.22 11.94
C PHE A 72 -0.81 -4.59 12.81
N ILE A 73 0.09 -3.65 13.10
CA ILE A 73 1.19 -3.87 14.04
C ILE A 73 0.66 -4.04 15.47
N ASP A 74 1.30 -4.91 16.26
CA ASP A 74 0.85 -5.37 17.57
C ASP A 74 0.72 -4.21 18.57
N GLU A 75 1.70 -3.33 18.61
CA GLU A 75 1.73 -2.20 19.54
C GLU A 75 0.57 -1.22 19.32
N ALA A 76 0.02 -1.18 18.10
CA ALA A 76 -1.11 -0.34 17.76
C ALA A 76 -2.47 -0.95 18.14
N ASP A 77 -2.53 -2.19 18.64
CA ASP A 77 -3.79 -2.85 19.05
C ASP A 77 -4.57 -2.01 20.04
N GLN A 78 -3.86 -1.37 20.98
CA GLN A 78 -4.45 -0.51 22.00
C GLN A 78 -5.10 0.77 21.43
N TRP A 79 -4.78 1.16 20.20
CA TRP A 79 -5.26 2.38 19.55
C TRP A 79 -6.18 2.09 18.37
N ARG A 80 -6.20 0.86 17.84
CA ARG A 80 -6.87 0.52 16.60
C ARG A 80 -8.37 0.73 16.66
N SER A 81 -8.99 0.46 17.83
CA SER A 81 -10.41 0.71 18.02
C SER A 81 -10.79 2.19 17.84
N ASP A 82 -9.95 3.11 18.34
CA ASP A 82 -10.18 4.56 18.18
C ASP A 82 -10.08 4.95 16.68
N ILE A 83 -9.12 4.38 15.97
CA ILE A 83 -8.93 4.63 14.53
C ILE A 83 -10.10 4.14 13.71
N TRP A 84 -10.65 2.97 14.02
CA TRP A 84 -11.86 2.48 13.35
C TRP A 84 -13.05 3.42 13.59
N GLN A 85 -13.19 3.99 14.78
CA GLN A 85 -14.23 4.99 15.05
C GLN A 85 -14.01 6.28 14.26
N ILE A 86 -12.77 6.72 14.06
CA ILE A 86 -12.44 7.88 13.23
C ILE A 86 -12.82 7.61 11.77
N ILE A 87 -12.42 6.47 11.22
CA ILE A 87 -12.76 6.05 9.85
C ILE A 87 -14.27 5.99 9.65
N LYS A 88 -15.00 5.41 10.60
CA LYS A 88 -16.46 5.30 10.58
C LYS A 88 -17.16 6.67 10.58
N ARG A 89 -16.58 7.68 11.26
CA ARG A 89 -17.13 9.05 11.29
C ARG A 89 -16.87 9.83 10.01
N ARG A 90 -15.83 9.50 9.28
CA ARG A 90 -15.40 10.20 8.06
C ARG A 90 -15.73 9.38 6.80
N ARG A 91 -17.01 9.04 6.64
CA ARG A 91 -17.54 8.31 5.47
C ARG A 91 -17.46 9.10 4.16
N ASP A 92 -17.14 10.38 4.25
CA ASP A 92 -16.85 11.24 3.10
C ASP A 92 -15.45 11.03 2.53
N LEU A 93 -14.58 10.28 3.22
CA LEU A 93 -13.21 9.93 2.81
C LEU A 93 -13.08 8.42 2.61
N ASP A 94 -12.35 8.03 1.58
CA ASP A 94 -11.87 6.66 1.44
C ASP A 94 -10.50 6.53 2.11
N PHE A 95 -10.28 5.45 2.84
CA PHE A 95 -9.01 5.16 3.53
C PHE A 95 -8.34 3.95 2.90
N PHE A 96 -7.13 4.16 2.39
CA PHE A 96 -6.32 3.10 1.81
C PHE A 96 -5.24 2.63 2.79
N ILE A 97 -5.37 1.39 3.23
CA ILE A 97 -4.51 0.75 4.24
C ILE A 97 -3.65 -0.31 3.55
N ILE A 98 -2.33 -0.15 3.57
CA ILE A 98 -1.39 -1.13 3.04
C ILE A 98 -0.77 -1.91 4.19
N THR A 99 -0.82 -3.25 4.12
CA THR A 99 -0.30 -4.10 5.19
C THR A 99 0.51 -5.30 4.68
N LYS A 100 1.48 -5.71 5.49
CA LYS A 100 2.18 -7.01 5.40
C LYS A 100 1.73 -7.99 6.50
N ARG A 101 0.81 -7.53 7.37
CA ARG A 101 0.32 -8.27 8.55
C ARG A 101 -1.14 -8.70 8.41
N ILE A 102 -1.57 -9.11 7.24
CA ILE A 102 -2.97 -9.50 6.99
C ILE A 102 -3.44 -10.63 7.92
N HIS A 103 -2.52 -11.49 8.40
CA HIS A 103 -2.80 -12.54 9.37
C HIS A 103 -3.30 -12.02 10.72
N ARG A 104 -3.14 -10.71 10.99
CA ARG A 104 -3.66 -10.03 12.18
C ARG A 104 -4.94 -9.21 11.89
N PHE A 105 -5.54 -9.39 10.73
CA PHE A 105 -6.70 -8.60 10.30
C PHE A 105 -7.85 -8.61 11.31
N TYR A 106 -8.12 -9.75 11.93
CA TYR A 106 -9.22 -9.91 12.89
C TYR A 106 -8.94 -9.30 14.29
N GLU A 107 -7.69 -8.93 14.55
CA GLU A 107 -7.32 -8.32 15.82
C GLU A 107 -7.91 -6.91 15.96
N ARG A 108 -8.76 -6.70 16.97
CA ARG A 108 -9.41 -5.41 17.25
C ARG A 108 -10.30 -4.89 16.10
N LEU A 109 -10.90 -5.81 15.36
CA LEU A 109 -11.90 -5.46 14.37
C LEU A 109 -13.16 -4.92 15.08
N PRO A 110 -13.85 -3.89 14.55
CA PRO A 110 -15.11 -3.41 15.13
C PRO A 110 -16.21 -4.50 15.10
N GLU A 111 -17.07 -4.55 16.13
CA GLU A 111 -18.21 -5.48 16.15
C GLU A 111 -19.16 -5.29 14.97
N ASP A 112 -19.29 -4.07 14.48
CA ASP A 112 -20.13 -3.71 13.34
C ASP A 112 -19.40 -3.73 11.98
N TRP A 113 -18.24 -4.38 11.90
CA TRP A 113 -17.47 -4.47 10.66
C TRP A 113 -18.25 -5.16 9.53
N GLY A 114 -19.01 -6.22 9.85
CA GLY A 114 -19.77 -6.98 8.86
C GLY A 114 -18.89 -7.52 7.72
N ASN A 115 -19.26 -7.22 6.48
CA ASN A 115 -18.50 -7.58 5.28
C ASN A 115 -17.48 -6.50 4.86
N GLY A 116 -17.21 -5.53 5.70
CA GLY A 116 -16.30 -4.41 5.43
C GLY A 116 -16.99 -3.06 5.30
N TYR A 117 -16.29 -2.01 5.69
CA TYR A 117 -16.76 -0.64 5.49
C TYR A 117 -16.57 -0.23 4.02
N ASP A 118 -17.56 0.50 3.45
CA ASP A 118 -17.53 0.97 2.06
C ASP A 118 -16.37 1.92 1.76
N ASN A 119 -15.88 2.61 2.77
CA ASN A 119 -14.82 3.59 2.66
C ASN A 119 -13.45 3.07 3.14
N VAL A 120 -13.25 1.74 3.16
CA VAL A 120 -11.97 1.13 3.53
C VAL A 120 -11.48 0.22 2.44
N ILE A 121 -10.31 0.54 1.92
CA ILE A 121 -9.59 -0.25 0.92
C ILE A 121 -8.38 -0.87 1.61
N ILE A 122 -8.22 -2.19 1.53
CA ILE A 122 -7.06 -2.89 2.10
C ILE A 122 -6.15 -3.37 0.97
N GLY A 123 -4.89 -2.96 1.03
CA GLY A 123 -3.82 -3.43 0.16
C GLY A 123 -2.96 -4.49 0.87
N CYS A 124 -3.03 -5.74 0.42
CA CYS A 124 -2.18 -6.81 0.93
C CYS A 124 -0.86 -6.85 0.16
N THR A 125 0.27 -6.62 0.84
CA THR A 125 1.59 -6.62 0.18
C THR A 125 2.11 -8.04 0.03
N CYS A 126 2.52 -8.39 -1.21
CA CYS A 126 3.13 -9.66 -1.59
C CYS A 126 4.38 -9.35 -2.43
N GLU A 127 5.54 -9.41 -1.82
CA GLU A 127 6.80 -9.01 -2.44
C GLU A 127 7.54 -10.15 -3.14
N CYS A 128 7.19 -11.41 -2.82
CA CYS A 128 7.73 -12.65 -3.37
C CYS A 128 6.67 -13.75 -3.29
N GLN A 129 6.89 -14.89 -3.99
CA GLN A 129 5.94 -16.01 -4.02
C GLN A 129 5.58 -16.51 -2.62
N ARG A 130 6.60 -16.74 -1.77
CA ARG A 130 6.40 -17.20 -0.39
C ARG A 130 5.46 -16.29 0.42
N THR A 131 5.54 -14.99 0.22
CA THR A 131 4.64 -14.03 0.92
C THR A 131 3.26 -13.98 0.29
N ALA A 132 3.14 -14.19 -1.01
CA ALA A 132 1.86 -14.34 -1.69
C ALA A 132 1.12 -15.59 -1.19
N ASP A 133 1.78 -16.74 -1.19
CA ASP A 133 1.20 -18.03 -0.77
C ASP A 133 0.76 -18.02 0.71
N PHE A 134 1.47 -17.27 1.55
CA PHE A 134 1.10 -17.12 2.96
C PHE A 134 -0.05 -16.12 3.18
N ARG A 135 0.00 -14.97 2.50
CA ARG A 135 -0.91 -13.85 2.81
C ARG A 135 -2.22 -13.88 2.03
N LEU A 136 -2.18 -14.28 0.75
CA LEU A 136 -3.35 -14.18 -0.12
C LEU A 136 -4.50 -15.11 0.27
N PRO A 137 -4.30 -16.35 0.71
CA PRO A 137 -5.39 -17.16 1.21
C PRO A 137 -6.14 -16.50 2.37
N ILE A 138 -5.41 -15.93 3.33
CA ILE A 138 -6.01 -15.19 4.46
C ILE A 138 -6.74 -13.95 3.97
N PHE A 139 -6.15 -13.21 3.02
CA PHE A 139 -6.70 -11.99 2.48
C PHE A 139 -7.98 -12.22 1.70
N LEU A 140 -8.04 -13.26 0.90
CA LEU A 140 -9.22 -13.60 0.11
C LEU A 140 -10.41 -13.98 1.00
N GLU A 141 -10.18 -14.73 2.08
CA GLU A 141 -11.22 -15.15 3.03
C GLU A 141 -11.64 -14.03 4.00
N ALA A 142 -10.82 -13.00 4.19
CA ALA A 142 -11.14 -11.90 5.08
C ALA A 142 -12.37 -11.11 4.56
N PRO A 143 -13.31 -10.69 5.44
CA PRO A 143 -14.48 -9.91 5.06
C PRO A 143 -14.08 -8.45 4.79
N ILE A 144 -13.38 -8.23 3.69
CA ILE A 144 -12.91 -6.94 3.20
C ILE A 144 -13.64 -6.65 1.90
N LYS A 145 -14.26 -5.49 1.80
CA LYS A 145 -15.07 -5.11 0.65
C LYS A 145 -14.22 -4.72 -0.55
N HIS A 146 -13.18 -3.92 -0.33
CA HIS A 146 -12.29 -3.42 -1.38
C HIS A 146 -10.89 -3.99 -1.18
N LYS A 147 -10.49 -4.93 -2.05
CA LYS A 147 -9.25 -5.67 -1.96
C LYS A 147 -8.28 -5.31 -3.08
N VAL A 148 -7.05 -4.95 -2.71
CA VAL A 148 -5.96 -4.66 -3.66
C VAL A 148 -4.73 -5.50 -3.30
N ILE A 149 -4.11 -6.15 -4.29
CA ILE A 149 -2.82 -6.81 -4.08
C ILE A 149 -1.70 -5.83 -4.41
N ILE A 150 -0.69 -5.73 -3.52
CA ILE A 150 0.46 -4.83 -3.68
C ILE A 150 1.74 -5.63 -3.84
N CYS A 151 2.24 -5.76 -5.07
CA CYS A 151 3.54 -6.37 -5.39
C CYS A 151 4.63 -5.29 -5.44
N ALA A 152 4.82 -4.57 -4.31
CA ALA A 152 5.81 -3.51 -4.18
C ALA A 152 6.42 -3.48 -2.76
N PRO A 153 7.77 -3.68 -2.64
CA PRO A 153 8.70 -3.93 -3.72
C PRO A 153 8.56 -5.33 -4.31
N LEU A 154 8.51 -5.44 -5.62
CA LEU A 154 8.58 -6.73 -6.31
C LEU A 154 10.04 -7.18 -6.36
N ILE A 155 10.38 -8.30 -5.73
CA ILE A 155 11.77 -8.76 -5.55
C ILE A 155 12.08 -10.07 -6.27
N GLU A 156 11.06 -10.76 -6.75
CA GLU A 156 11.14 -11.92 -7.63
C GLU A 156 9.89 -12.03 -8.50
N GLU A 157 9.85 -12.98 -9.40
CA GLU A 157 8.65 -13.33 -10.15
C GLU A 157 7.60 -13.95 -9.22
N ILE A 158 6.33 -13.57 -9.42
CA ILE A 158 5.21 -14.09 -8.62
C ILE A 158 4.12 -14.61 -9.55
N ASP A 159 3.68 -15.82 -9.30
CA ASP A 159 2.46 -16.38 -9.87
C ASP A 159 1.27 -16.07 -8.94
N LEU A 160 0.39 -15.22 -9.42
CA LEU A 160 -0.85 -14.82 -8.74
C LEU A 160 -2.08 -15.51 -9.32
N SER A 161 -1.93 -16.32 -10.39
CA SER A 161 -3.06 -16.86 -11.18
C SER A 161 -4.10 -17.60 -10.34
N GLY A 162 -3.67 -18.30 -9.28
CA GLY A 162 -4.55 -18.99 -8.33
C GLY A 162 -5.24 -18.09 -7.29
N TYR A 163 -4.96 -16.78 -7.29
CA TYR A 163 -5.47 -15.82 -6.30
C TYR A 163 -6.27 -14.67 -6.91
N LEU A 164 -6.30 -14.58 -8.25
CA LEU A 164 -7.00 -13.50 -8.96
C LEU A 164 -8.40 -13.95 -9.34
N ASP A 165 -9.39 -13.30 -8.77
CA ASP A 165 -10.81 -13.46 -9.08
C ASP A 165 -11.56 -12.13 -8.85
N GLU A 166 -12.89 -12.16 -8.94
CA GLU A 166 -13.75 -10.99 -8.78
C GLU A 166 -13.67 -10.30 -7.42
N ARG A 167 -13.05 -10.93 -6.40
CA ARG A 167 -12.82 -10.32 -5.08
C ARG A 167 -11.66 -9.34 -5.09
N ILE A 168 -10.78 -9.39 -6.10
CA ILE A 168 -9.61 -8.52 -6.23
C ILE A 168 -9.89 -7.42 -7.26
N GLU A 169 -9.91 -6.18 -6.83
CA GLU A 169 -10.18 -5.05 -7.71
C GLU A 169 -8.93 -4.65 -8.53
N GLN A 170 -7.75 -4.74 -7.92
CA GLN A 170 -6.52 -4.30 -8.58
C GLN A 170 -5.29 -5.02 -8.05
N VAL A 171 -4.29 -5.19 -8.92
CA VAL A 171 -2.91 -5.51 -8.54
C VAL A 171 -2.02 -4.31 -8.87
N SER A 172 -1.29 -3.80 -7.86
CA SER A 172 -0.30 -2.73 -8.04
C SER A 172 1.10 -3.31 -7.88
N ALA A 173 1.94 -3.19 -8.92
CA ALA A 173 3.29 -3.72 -8.91
C ALA A 173 4.35 -2.60 -9.05
N GLY A 174 5.53 -2.82 -8.45
CA GLY A 174 6.62 -1.87 -8.58
C GLY A 174 7.91 -2.30 -7.90
N GLY A 175 9.03 -1.74 -8.39
CA GLY A 175 10.35 -2.03 -7.86
C GLY A 175 10.66 -1.26 -6.56
N GLU A 176 11.76 -1.62 -5.94
CA GLU A 176 12.25 -1.05 -4.69
C GLU A 176 12.93 0.31 -4.91
N SER A 177 12.69 1.27 -4.02
CA SER A 177 13.30 2.59 -4.08
C SER A 177 14.56 2.69 -3.19
N GLY A 178 15.50 3.57 -3.57
CA GLY A 178 16.71 3.89 -2.79
C GLY A 178 17.99 3.25 -3.34
N GLU A 179 19.12 3.62 -2.75
CA GLU A 179 20.45 3.24 -3.25
C GLU A 179 20.69 1.73 -3.22
N ASN A 180 20.24 1.08 -2.13
CA ASN A 180 20.39 -0.36 -1.92
C ASN A 180 19.25 -1.17 -2.55
N ALA A 181 18.44 -0.54 -3.44
CA ALA A 181 17.34 -1.22 -4.10
C ALA A 181 17.82 -2.47 -4.85
N ARG A 182 17.07 -3.55 -4.71
CA ARG A 182 17.24 -4.77 -5.52
C ARG A 182 16.75 -4.50 -6.94
N ILE A 183 17.21 -5.31 -7.87
CA ILE A 183 16.79 -5.22 -9.27
C ILE A 183 15.35 -5.73 -9.37
N CYS A 184 14.48 -4.91 -9.97
CA CYS A 184 13.17 -5.35 -10.43
C CYS A 184 13.27 -5.66 -11.93
N LYS A 185 12.88 -6.85 -12.36
CA LYS A 185 12.85 -7.19 -13.79
C LYS A 185 11.53 -6.74 -14.40
N TYR A 186 11.62 -6.08 -15.54
CA TYR A 186 10.43 -5.62 -16.28
C TYR A 186 9.55 -6.79 -16.71
N ASP A 187 10.16 -7.94 -17.02
CA ASP A 187 9.44 -9.17 -17.37
C ASP A 187 8.52 -9.65 -16.24
N TRP A 188 8.93 -9.49 -14.98
CA TRP A 188 8.06 -9.81 -13.83
C TRP A 188 6.82 -8.91 -13.77
N ILE A 189 7.01 -7.61 -14.10
CA ILE A 189 5.91 -6.64 -14.20
C ILE A 189 4.94 -7.04 -15.30
N LEU A 190 5.47 -7.44 -16.49
CA LEU A 190 4.65 -7.90 -17.62
C LEU A 190 3.95 -9.23 -17.32
N SER A 191 4.60 -10.14 -16.59
CA SER A 191 4.00 -11.41 -16.13
C SER A 191 2.78 -11.15 -15.26
N ILE A 192 2.90 -10.30 -14.23
CA ILE A 192 1.77 -9.93 -13.36
C ILE A 192 0.66 -9.25 -14.17
N ARG A 193 1.00 -8.31 -15.07
CA ARG A 193 0.02 -7.66 -15.94
C ARG A 193 -0.78 -8.66 -16.77
N LYS A 194 -0.08 -9.66 -17.35
CA LYS A 194 -0.73 -10.71 -18.12
C LYS A 194 -1.70 -11.52 -17.26
N GLN A 195 -1.28 -11.94 -16.08
CA GLN A 195 -2.13 -12.67 -15.14
C GLN A 195 -3.38 -11.87 -14.76
N CYS A 196 -3.24 -10.56 -14.53
CA CYS A 196 -4.38 -9.67 -14.28
C CYS A 196 -5.35 -9.62 -15.47
N ALA A 197 -4.82 -9.47 -16.69
CA ALA A 197 -5.64 -9.44 -17.91
C ALA A 197 -6.38 -10.76 -18.14
N ASP A 198 -5.72 -11.90 -17.91
CA ASP A 198 -6.31 -13.23 -18.05
C ASP A 198 -7.47 -13.47 -17.05
N ASN A 199 -7.48 -12.76 -15.92
CA ASN A 199 -8.47 -12.89 -14.85
C ASN A 199 -9.40 -11.66 -14.71
N ASN A 200 -9.36 -10.71 -15.66
CA ASN A 200 -10.16 -9.49 -15.65
C ASN A 200 -10.00 -8.65 -14.38
N VAL A 201 -8.77 -8.56 -13.86
CA VAL A 201 -8.37 -7.74 -12.71
C VAL A 201 -7.59 -6.52 -13.19
N ASP A 202 -7.81 -5.36 -12.58
CA ASP A 202 -7.07 -4.15 -12.92
C ASP A 202 -5.59 -4.26 -12.55
N PHE A 203 -4.73 -3.69 -13.40
CA PHE A 203 -3.29 -3.66 -13.19
C PHE A 203 -2.75 -2.23 -13.16
N ASN A 204 -1.89 -1.94 -12.17
CA ASN A 204 -1.17 -0.67 -12.04
C ASN A 204 0.34 -0.89 -11.88
N PHE A 205 1.13 -0.39 -12.83
CA PHE A 205 2.58 -0.27 -12.69
C PHE A 205 2.89 1.00 -11.92
N HIS A 206 3.00 0.90 -10.61
CA HIS A 206 3.11 2.01 -9.68
C HIS A 206 4.44 2.78 -9.82
N GLN A 207 5.57 2.07 -9.81
CA GLN A 207 6.91 2.66 -9.97
C GLN A 207 7.92 1.64 -10.48
N THR A 208 8.94 2.13 -11.21
CA THR A 208 10.02 1.28 -11.74
C THR A 208 10.94 0.75 -10.63
N GLY A 209 10.98 1.43 -9.48
CA GLY A 209 12.07 1.29 -8.53
C GLY A 209 13.35 2.00 -8.99
N ALA A 210 14.39 1.94 -8.17
CA ALA A 210 15.67 2.58 -8.47
C ALA A 210 16.53 1.78 -9.46
N LYS A 211 16.28 0.49 -9.61
CA LYS A 211 17.00 -0.42 -10.51
C LYS A 211 16.00 -1.30 -11.26
N LEU A 212 15.74 -0.97 -12.52
CA LEU A 212 14.88 -1.74 -13.41
C LEU A 212 15.75 -2.46 -14.46
N MET A 213 15.57 -3.77 -14.60
CA MET A 213 16.18 -4.52 -15.70
C MET A 213 15.17 -4.74 -16.81
N LYS A 214 15.53 -4.35 -18.03
CA LYS A 214 14.77 -4.60 -19.26
C LYS A 214 15.72 -4.96 -20.38
N ASP A 215 15.40 -6.00 -21.12
CA ASP A 215 16.21 -6.51 -22.26
C ASP A 215 17.68 -6.76 -21.86
N GLY A 216 17.93 -7.29 -20.65
CA GLY A 216 19.26 -7.54 -20.11
C GLY A 216 20.01 -6.29 -19.60
N ILE A 217 19.46 -5.08 -19.79
CA ILE A 217 20.07 -3.82 -19.38
C ILE A 217 19.48 -3.35 -18.06
N ILE A 218 20.36 -2.96 -17.12
CA ILE A 218 19.95 -2.39 -15.82
C ILE A 218 19.92 -0.87 -15.91
N TYR A 219 18.73 -0.32 -15.81
CA TYR A 219 18.50 1.12 -15.75
C TYR A 219 18.49 1.59 -14.28
N ARG A 220 19.33 2.58 -13.96
CA ARG A 220 19.33 3.27 -12.67
C ARG A 220 18.45 4.51 -12.79
N ILE A 221 17.29 4.50 -12.12
CA ILE A 221 16.25 5.51 -12.28
C ILE A 221 16.17 6.37 -11.01
N PRO A 222 16.52 7.67 -11.10
CA PRO A 222 16.38 8.60 -9.97
C PRO A 222 14.94 8.64 -9.46
N ARG A 223 14.78 8.81 -8.12
CA ARG A 223 13.49 8.73 -7.45
C ARG A 223 12.40 9.57 -8.12
N LYS A 224 12.71 10.80 -8.49
CA LYS A 224 11.76 11.72 -9.14
C LYS A 224 11.20 11.23 -10.47
N TYR A 225 11.83 10.24 -11.10
CA TYR A 225 11.38 9.68 -12.38
C TYR A 225 10.74 8.29 -12.27
N GLN A 226 10.79 7.63 -11.12
CA GLN A 226 10.34 6.23 -11.00
C GLN A 226 8.85 6.06 -11.33
N HIS A 227 7.99 6.91 -10.81
CA HIS A 227 6.56 6.90 -11.14
C HIS A 227 6.30 7.35 -12.59
N LEU A 228 6.99 8.40 -13.04
CA LEU A 228 6.84 8.90 -14.40
C LEU A 228 7.22 7.86 -15.46
N GLN A 229 8.32 7.13 -15.25
CA GLN A 229 8.75 6.08 -16.16
C GLN A 229 7.79 4.88 -16.18
N ALA A 230 7.25 4.51 -15.02
CA ALA A 230 6.21 3.48 -14.93
C ALA A 230 4.95 3.90 -15.72
N ARG A 231 4.46 5.12 -15.56
CA ARG A 231 3.33 5.66 -16.35
C ARG A 231 3.62 5.68 -17.85
N LYS A 232 4.83 6.11 -18.25
CA LYS A 232 5.26 6.14 -19.67
C LYS A 232 5.31 4.76 -20.31
N ALA A 233 5.40 3.68 -19.53
CA ALA A 233 5.34 2.33 -20.08
C ALA A 233 3.97 2.02 -20.72
N GLY A 234 2.90 2.73 -20.35
CA GLY A 234 1.58 2.64 -20.99
C GLY A 234 0.90 1.27 -20.80
N ILE A 235 1.26 0.55 -19.73
CA ILE A 235 0.80 -0.82 -19.50
C ILE A 235 -0.28 -0.95 -18.41
N ASN A 236 -0.65 0.16 -17.77
CA ASN A 236 -1.73 0.16 -16.76
C ASN A 236 -3.07 -0.12 -17.46
N THR A 237 -3.90 -0.95 -16.82
CA THR A 237 -5.31 -1.06 -17.19
C THR A 237 -6.06 0.01 -16.39
N VAL A 238 -6.86 0.81 -17.06
CA VAL A 238 -7.63 1.87 -16.41
C VAL A 238 -9.08 1.40 -16.31
N SER A 239 -9.45 0.86 -15.16
CA SER A 239 -10.86 0.87 -14.78
C SER A 239 -11.18 2.24 -14.17
N TYR A 240 -12.27 2.88 -14.61
CA TYR A 240 -12.80 4.10 -13.99
C TYR A 240 -13.51 3.82 -12.64
N THR A 241 -13.25 2.68 -12.02
CA THR A 241 -13.74 2.34 -10.71
C THR A 241 -12.95 3.10 -9.63
N HIS A 242 -13.56 3.39 -8.51
CA HIS A 242 -13.22 4.25 -7.37
C HIS A 242 -11.77 4.27 -6.84
N LEU A 243 -10.85 3.52 -7.44
CA LEU A 243 -9.45 3.38 -7.00
C LEU A 243 -8.48 4.38 -7.68
N ARG A 244 -8.87 5.63 -7.91
CA ARG A 244 -7.90 6.69 -8.27
C ARG A 244 -6.84 6.94 -7.20
N ALA A 245 -6.75 6.08 -6.20
CA ALA A 245 -5.90 6.21 -5.02
C ALA A 245 -4.38 6.08 -5.26
N HIS A 246 -3.93 5.69 -6.46
CA HIS A 246 -2.52 5.33 -6.66
C HIS A 246 -1.67 6.32 -7.49
N GLU A 247 -2.22 7.43 -7.91
CA GLU A 247 -1.39 8.46 -8.52
C GLU A 247 -0.76 9.36 -7.45
N THR A 248 0.37 8.93 -6.91
CA THR A 248 1.20 9.79 -6.09
C THR A 248 1.75 10.93 -6.95
N ARG A 249 1.19 12.13 -6.83
CA ARG A 249 1.91 13.36 -7.16
C ARG A 249 3.05 13.52 -6.15
N HIS A 250 4.22 13.09 -6.53
CA HIS A 250 5.48 13.58 -5.96
C HIS A 250 6.17 14.41 -7.06
N ASP A 251 5.50 15.49 -7.45
CA ASP A 251 6.13 16.63 -8.10
C ASP A 251 6.14 17.73 -7.03
N LEU A 252 7.20 17.76 -6.22
CA LEU A 252 7.83 18.93 -5.60
C LEU A 252 9.14 18.48 -4.96
#